data_d4f8132ca0d5f8d62c5f5b2beffdc943
#
_entry.id   d4f8132ca0d5f8d62c5f5b2beffdc943
#
_cell.length_a   1.000
_cell.length_b   1.000
_cell.length_c   1.000
_cell.angle_alpha   90.00
_cell.angle_beta   90.00
_cell.angle_gamma   90.00
#
_symmetry.space_group_name_H-M   'P 1'
#
loop_
_entity.id
_entity.type
_entity.pdbx_description
1 polymer ?
#
loop_
_entity_poly.entity_id
_entity_poly.type
_entity_poly.pdbx_seq_one_letter_code
_entity_poly.pdbx_strand_id
1 'polypeptide(L)'
;MDMMELMRARHSVRQYTDRKIETEKRAQLDAFCQACNEESGLKMQMIYDEPKCFDSMMAHYGKFSGVANYISVVGLKGKDLDEKAGYYGEKLVLKAQELGLNTCWVAMTHGKSAAVVGKGEKEAIIISLGYGEKQGVEHKSKPAEQLAVISADAPEWYQTGVKAAM
;
A
#
# COMPACT_ATOMS: atom_id res chain seq x y z
N MET A 1 -10.92 -5.27 14.40
CA MET A 1 -10.06 -4.08 14.61
C MET A 1 -10.76 -2.93 13.88
N ASP A 2 -10.90 -1.78 14.51
CA ASP A 2 -11.47 -0.63 13.80
C ASP A 2 -10.46 -0.02 12.82
N MET A 3 -10.90 0.89 11.96
CA MET A 3 -10.04 1.47 10.92
C MET A 3 -8.86 2.26 11.49
N MET A 4 -9.08 3.02 12.58
CA MET A 4 -8.02 3.79 13.23
C MET A 4 -6.99 2.89 13.92
N GLU A 5 -7.41 1.74 14.45
CA GLU A 5 -6.50 0.74 15.00
C GLU A 5 -5.64 0.09 13.89
N LEU A 6 -6.23 -0.22 12.73
CA LEU A 6 -5.50 -0.74 11.57
C LEU A 6 -4.44 0.27 11.07
N MET A 7 -4.81 1.54 10.98
CA MET A 7 -3.88 2.61 10.58
C MET A 7 -2.69 2.72 11.54
N ARG A 8 -2.94 2.68 12.86
CA ARG A 8 -1.88 2.72 13.88
C ARG A 8 -1.01 1.47 13.88
N ALA A 9 -1.59 0.30 13.67
CA ALA A 9 -0.86 -0.97 13.66
C ALA A 9 -0.03 -1.19 12.40
N ARG A 10 -0.39 -0.52 11.29
CA ARG A 10 0.29 -0.66 10.01
C ARG A 10 1.61 0.13 9.99
N HIS A 11 2.70 -0.56 9.73
CA HIS A 11 4.01 0.06 9.52
C HIS A 11 4.63 -0.43 8.21
N SER A 12 5.56 0.36 7.65
CA SER A 12 6.31 -0.03 6.46
C SER A 12 7.28 -1.16 6.78
N VAL A 13 7.13 -2.28 6.07
CA VAL A 13 8.00 -3.45 6.19
C VAL A 13 8.70 -3.71 4.86
N ARG A 14 10.02 -3.88 4.90
CA ARG A 14 10.86 -4.08 3.71
C ARG A 14 11.56 -5.44 3.66
N GLN A 15 11.55 -6.16 4.78
CA GLN A 15 12.20 -7.47 4.91
C GLN A 15 11.11 -8.51 5.17
N TYR A 16 11.01 -9.49 4.29
CA TYR A 16 9.94 -10.46 4.27
C TYR A 16 10.49 -11.88 4.42
N THR A 17 9.69 -12.74 5.03
CA THR A 17 9.95 -14.18 5.13
C THR A 17 9.56 -14.88 3.83
N ASP A 18 9.96 -16.13 3.68
CA ASP A 18 9.56 -17.01 2.58
C ASP A 18 8.16 -17.62 2.75
N ARG A 19 7.46 -17.27 3.85
CA ARG A 19 6.11 -17.77 4.12
C ARG A 19 5.15 -17.32 3.02
N LYS A 20 4.50 -18.28 2.38
CA LYS A 20 3.49 -18.01 1.35
C LYS A 20 2.21 -17.47 1.97
N ILE A 21 1.58 -16.54 1.24
CA ILE A 21 0.24 -16.07 1.59
C ILE A 21 -0.74 -17.20 1.28
N GLU A 22 -1.57 -17.55 2.24
CA GLU A 22 -2.55 -18.62 2.15
C GLU A 22 -3.60 -18.32 1.06
N THR A 23 -4.11 -19.37 0.42
CA THR A 23 -5.07 -19.24 -0.69
C THR A 23 -6.31 -18.44 -0.30
N GLU A 24 -6.81 -18.62 0.92
CA GLU A 24 -7.99 -17.93 1.44
C GLU A 24 -7.74 -16.43 1.60
N LYS A 25 -6.54 -16.03 2.01
CA LYS A 25 -6.16 -14.61 2.12
C LYS A 25 -5.96 -13.98 0.74
N ARG A 26 -5.33 -14.73 -0.19
CA ARG A 26 -5.21 -14.28 -1.59
C ARG A 26 -6.59 -14.03 -2.19
N ALA A 27 -7.52 -14.97 -2.03
CA ALA A 27 -8.89 -14.83 -2.54
C ALA A 27 -9.62 -13.61 -1.96
N GLN A 28 -9.43 -13.32 -0.66
CA GLN A 28 -10.01 -12.13 -0.04
C GLN A 28 -9.39 -10.83 -0.58
N LEU A 29 -8.07 -10.80 -0.78
CA LEU A 29 -7.37 -9.64 -1.35
C LEU A 29 -7.77 -9.42 -2.81
N ASP A 30 -7.86 -10.48 -3.61
CA ASP A 30 -8.24 -10.41 -5.01
C ASP A 30 -9.67 -9.88 -5.17
N ALA A 31 -10.62 -10.41 -4.38
CA ALA A 31 -12.00 -9.93 -4.40
C ALA A 31 -12.12 -8.46 -3.96
N PHE A 32 -11.37 -8.06 -2.93
CA PHE A 32 -11.37 -6.68 -2.46
C PHE A 32 -10.69 -5.73 -3.47
N CYS A 33 -9.60 -6.18 -4.11
CA CYS A 33 -8.93 -5.45 -5.18
C CYS A 33 -9.87 -5.22 -6.37
N GLN A 34 -10.60 -6.25 -6.79
CA GLN A 34 -11.59 -6.14 -7.85
C GLN A 34 -12.68 -5.12 -7.52
N ALA A 35 -13.26 -5.17 -6.31
CA ALA A 35 -14.26 -4.19 -5.87
C ALA A 35 -13.72 -2.76 -5.89
N CYS A 36 -12.47 -2.54 -5.44
CA CYS A 36 -11.82 -1.25 -5.52
C CYS A 36 -11.60 -0.79 -6.98
N ASN A 37 -11.26 -1.68 -7.89
CA ASN A 37 -11.11 -1.37 -9.31
C ASN A 37 -12.45 -0.98 -9.95
N GLU A 38 -13.53 -1.68 -9.63
CA GLU A 38 -14.89 -1.38 -10.13
C GLU A 38 -15.36 0.00 -9.65
N GLU A 39 -15.07 0.36 -8.39
CA GLU A 39 -15.43 1.65 -7.80
C GLU A 39 -14.62 2.81 -8.38
N SER A 40 -13.30 2.63 -8.58
CA SER A 40 -12.34 3.69 -8.92
C SER A 40 -12.10 3.88 -10.42
N GLY A 41 -12.30 2.82 -11.20
CA GLY A 41 -11.82 2.72 -12.58
C GLY A 41 -10.30 2.50 -12.70
N LEU A 42 -9.62 2.19 -11.59
CA LEU A 42 -8.23 1.73 -11.61
C LEU A 42 -8.12 0.29 -12.13
N LYS A 43 -6.89 -0.13 -12.41
CA LYS A 43 -6.54 -1.50 -12.75
C LYS A 43 -5.44 -2.00 -11.82
N MET A 44 -5.73 -1.97 -10.53
CA MET A 44 -4.83 -2.54 -9.55
C MET A 44 -4.70 -4.05 -9.74
N GLN A 45 -3.49 -4.56 -9.64
CA GLN A 45 -3.18 -5.96 -9.89
C GLN A 45 -2.47 -6.55 -8.69
N MET A 46 -3.02 -7.64 -8.16
CA MET A 46 -2.36 -8.46 -7.15
C MET A 46 -1.38 -9.40 -7.85
N ILE A 47 -0.10 -9.31 -7.53
CA ILE A 47 0.96 -10.12 -8.14
C ILE A 47 1.58 -10.98 -7.06
N TYR A 48 1.50 -12.29 -7.26
CA TYR A 48 1.97 -13.29 -6.32
C TYR A 48 3.13 -14.12 -6.88
N ASP A 49 4.00 -14.57 -5.99
CA ASP A 49 5.12 -15.47 -6.30
C ASP A 49 6.04 -14.94 -7.43
N GLU A 50 6.21 -13.62 -7.49
CA GLU A 50 7.05 -12.91 -8.46
C GLU A 50 8.15 -12.09 -7.75
N PRO A 51 9.32 -12.67 -7.47
CA PRO A 51 10.40 -11.98 -6.76
C PRO A 51 11.22 -11.02 -7.63
N LYS A 52 11.18 -11.14 -8.96
CA LYS A 52 12.08 -10.42 -9.87
C LYS A 52 11.97 -8.90 -9.79
N CYS A 53 10.77 -8.40 -9.49
CA CYS A 53 10.55 -6.97 -9.30
C CYS A 53 11.40 -6.41 -8.15
N PHE A 54 11.63 -7.20 -7.12
CA PHE A 54 12.41 -6.82 -5.94
C PHE A 54 13.81 -7.44 -5.86
N ASP A 55 14.21 -8.22 -6.87
CA ASP A 55 15.57 -8.73 -7.03
C ASP A 55 16.38 -7.82 -7.98
N SER A 56 16.39 -6.53 -7.71
CA SER A 56 17.09 -5.52 -8.48
C SER A 56 18.04 -4.70 -7.59
N MET A 57 19.06 -4.10 -8.20
CA MET A 57 20.00 -3.22 -7.48
C MET A 57 19.23 -2.08 -6.76
N MET A 58 18.19 -1.54 -7.39
CA MET A 58 17.37 -0.47 -6.80
C MET A 58 16.57 -0.97 -5.60
N ALA A 59 16.04 -2.19 -5.65
CA ALA A 59 15.33 -2.80 -4.52
C ALA A 59 16.27 -3.02 -3.33
N HIS A 60 17.48 -3.51 -3.58
CA HIS A 60 18.52 -3.67 -2.56
C HIS A 60 18.94 -2.33 -1.95
N TYR A 61 19.10 -1.29 -2.77
CA TYR A 61 19.32 0.08 -2.27
C TYR A 61 18.18 0.53 -1.35
N GLY A 62 16.93 0.19 -1.67
CA GLY A 62 15.74 0.41 -0.83
C GLY A 62 15.67 -0.50 0.41
N LYS A 63 16.66 -1.37 0.63
CA LYS A 63 16.73 -2.36 1.72
C LYS A 63 15.59 -3.39 1.69
N PHE A 64 15.04 -3.68 0.49
CA PHE A 64 14.09 -4.75 0.32
C PHE A 64 14.78 -6.11 0.24
N SER A 65 14.19 -7.10 0.90
CA SER A 65 14.60 -8.52 0.85
C SER A 65 13.40 -9.43 1.03
N GLY A 66 13.41 -10.59 0.35
CA GLY A 66 12.38 -11.63 0.49
C GLY A 66 11.01 -11.25 -0.09
N VAL A 67 10.88 -10.13 -0.81
CA VAL A 67 9.61 -9.72 -1.42
C VAL A 67 9.31 -10.62 -2.61
N ALA A 68 8.23 -11.37 -2.55
CA ALA A 68 7.74 -12.21 -3.64
C ALA A 68 6.31 -11.85 -4.08
N ASN A 69 5.65 -10.94 -3.38
CA ASN A 69 4.30 -10.52 -3.74
C ASN A 69 4.19 -9.00 -3.63
N TYR A 70 3.36 -8.41 -4.47
CA TYR A 70 3.12 -6.97 -4.44
C TYR A 70 1.80 -6.61 -5.13
N ILE A 71 1.34 -5.40 -4.85
CA ILE A 71 0.22 -4.77 -5.52
C ILE A 71 0.80 -3.75 -6.50
N SER A 72 0.43 -3.84 -7.77
CA SER A 72 0.72 -2.80 -8.75
C SER A 72 -0.51 -1.95 -8.96
N VAL A 73 -0.40 -0.65 -8.72
CA VAL A 73 -1.51 0.29 -8.91
C VAL A 73 -1.37 0.93 -10.29
N VAL A 74 -2.19 0.45 -11.22
CA VAL A 74 -2.24 0.91 -12.62
C VAL A 74 -3.53 1.68 -12.86
N GLY A 75 -3.48 2.73 -13.66
CA GLY A 75 -4.66 3.47 -14.09
C GLY A 75 -4.39 4.34 -15.32
N LEU A 76 -5.45 4.91 -15.88
CA LEU A 76 -5.35 5.86 -16.97
C LEU A 76 -4.58 7.12 -16.53
N LYS A 77 -3.70 7.61 -17.38
CA LYS A 77 -2.99 8.87 -17.13
C LYS A 77 -4.00 10.01 -17.03
N GLY A 78 -3.99 10.71 -15.91
CA GLY A 78 -4.91 11.80 -15.62
C GLY A 78 -4.50 12.54 -14.35
N LYS A 79 -5.17 13.66 -14.08
CA LYS A 79 -4.88 14.50 -12.91
C LYS A 79 -5.27 13.85 -11.58
N ASP A 80 -6.22 12.92 -11.62
CA ASP A 80 -6.80 12.23 -10.48
C ASP A 80 -6.17 10.85 -10.20
N LEU A 81 -5.21 10.42 -11.05
CA LEU A 81 -4.61 9.09 -10.92
C LEU A 81 -3.88 8.92 -9.57
N ASP A 82 -3.05 9.89 -9.21
CA ASP A 82 -2.22 9.78 -8.01
C ASP A 82 -3.09 9.85 -6.73
N GLU A 83 -4.16 10.66 -6.73
CA GLU A 83 -5.14 10.73 -5.64
C GLU A 83 -5.92 9.41 -5.50
N LYS A 84 -6.45 8.88 -6.61
CA LYS A 84 -7.12 7.57 -6.63
C LYS A 84 -6.19 6.44 -6.19
N ALA A 85 -4.95 6.44 -6.68
CA ALA A 85 -3.95 5.45 -6.31
C ALA A 85 -3.67 5.47 -4.79
N GLY A 86 -3.55 6.67 -4.20
CA GLY A 86 -3.39 6.84 -2.77
C GLY A 86 -4.58 6.29 -1.98
N TYR A 87 -5.79 6.69 -2.33
CA TYR A 87 -7.01 6.30 -1.60
C TYR A 87 -7.29 4.80 -1.70
N TYR A 88 -7.37 4.25 -2.92
CA TYR A 88 -7.71 2.82 -3.11
C TYR A 88 -6.55 1.89 -2.80
N GLY A 89 -5.31 2.35 -3.00
CA GLY A 89 -4.13 1.62 -2.56
C GLY A 89 -4.08 1.48 -1.05
N GLU A 90 -4.40 2.53 -0.28
CA GLU A 90 -4.45 2.43 1.19
C GLU A 90 -5.60 1.55 1.67
N LYS A 91 -6.77 1.53 1.01
CA LYS A 91 -7.83 0.55 1.31
C LYS A 91 -7.29 -0.89 1.23
N LEU A 92 -6.51 -1.23 0.20
CA LEU A 92 -5.88 -2.54 0.06
C LEU A 92 -4.79 -2.79 1.11
N VAL A 93 -3.99 -1.79 1.43
CA VAL A 93 -2.96 -1.86 2.48
C VAL A 93 -3.58 -2.16 3.84
N LEU A 94 -4.68 -1.51 4.18
CA LEU A 94 -5.40 -1.76 5.44
C LEU A 94 -6.11 -3.12 5.43
N LYS A 95 -6.62 -3.57 4.27
CA LYS A 95 -7.15 -4.94 4.13
C LYS A 95 -6.05 -5.99 4.32
N ALA A 96 -4.86 -5.77 3.80
CA ALA A 96 -3.71 -6.64 4.03
C ALA A 96 -3.32 -6.67 5.52
N GLN A 97 -3.30 -5.51 6.20
CA GLN A 97 -3.06 -5.43 7.63
C GLN A 97 -4.11 -6.19 8.45
N GLU A 98 -5.39 -6.08 8.10
CA GLU A 98 -6.48 -6.84 8.73
C GLU A 98 -6.26 -8.36 8.63
N LEU A 99 -5.71 -8.82 7.50
CA LEU A 99 -5.37 -10.22 7.24
C LEU A 99 -4.03 -10.64 7.88
N GLY A 100 -3.36 -9.75 8.61
CA GLY A 100 -2.08 -10.02 9.26
C GLY A 100 -0.89 -10.04 8.31
N LEU A 101 -0.98 -9.34 7.18
CA LEU A 101 0.09 -9.16 6.22
C LEU A 101 0.72 -7.77 6.36
N ASN A 102 1.99 -7.69 6.02
CA ASN A 102 2.75 -6.45 6.03
C ASN A 102 2.89 -5.88 4.63
N THR A 103 3.04 -4.55 4.54
CA THR A 103 3.14 -3.81 3.29
C THR A 103 4.18 -2.70 3.37
N CYS A 104 4.63 -2.22 2.21
CA CYS A 104 5.37 -0.98 2.07
C CYS A 104 5.08 -0.34 0.72
N TRP A 105 4.78 0.96 0.70
CA TRP A 105 4.68 1.78 -0.51
C TRP A 105 6.07 1.98 -1.13
N VAL A 106 6.18 1.75 -2.46
CA VAL A 106 7.47 1.74 -3.17
C VAL A 106 7.37 2.55 -4.46
N ALA A 107 7.98 3.73 -4.47
CA ALA A 107 7.92 4.63 -5.62
C ALA A 107 9.02 4.34 -6.68
N MET A 108 10.27 4.10 -6.25
CA MET A 108 11.40 4.00 -7.18
C MET A 108 12.34 2.82 -6.88
N THR A 109 12.32 2.27 -5.69
CA THR A 109 13.27 1.24 -5.24
C THR A 109 12.78 -0.17 -5.56
N HIS A 110 12.45 -0.39 -6.83
CA HIS A 110 12.04 -1.67 -7.39
C HIS A 110 12.58 -1.82 -8.83
N GLY A 111 12.53 -3.02 -9.36
CA GLY A 111 12.79 -3.33 -10.76
C GLY A 111 11.54 -3.24 -11.62
N LYS A 112 11.57 -3.89 -12.78
CA LYS A 112 10.41 -3.96 -13.66
C LYS A 112 9.35 -4.88 -13.04
N SER A 113 8.13 -4.37 -12.90
CA SER A 113 6.99 -5.17 -12.44
C SER A 113 6.46 -6.12 -13.52
N ALA A 114 5.73 -7.15 -13.10
CA ALA A 114 5.00 -8.04 -13.99
C ALA A 114 3.59 -7.51 -14.35
N ALA A 115 3.25 -6.31 -13.91
CA ALA A 115 1.94 -5.72 -14.18
C ALA A 115 1.72 -5.45 -15.66
N VAL A 116 0.48 -5.64 -16.09
CA VAL A 116 0.02 -5.29 -17.43
C VAL A 116 -0.41 -3.84 -17.47
N VAL A 117 0.30 -3.02 -18.23
CA VAL A 117 0.02 -1.60 -18.44
C VAL A 117 -0.42 -1.38 -19.87
N GLY A 118 -1.67 -0.98 -20.08
CA GLY A 118 -2.27 -0.77 -21.39
C GLY A 118 -1.92 0.59 -22.02
N LYS A 119 -2.41 0.78 -23.23
CA LYS A 119 -2.23 2.06 -23.92
C LYS A 119 -2.95 3.19 -23.17
N GLY A 120 -2.22 4.27 -22.87
CA GLY A 120 -2.75 5.41 -22.11
C GLY A 120 -2.75 5.22 -20.60
N GLU A 121 -2.35 4.05 -20.11
CA GLU A 121 -2.20 3.77 -18.68
C GLU A 121 -0.79 4.09 -18.17
N LYS A 122 -0.66 4.13 -16.86
CA LYS A 122 0.60 4.26 -16.12
C LYS A 122 0.51 3.40 -14.85
N GLU A 123 1.58 2.71 -14.52
CA GLU A 123 1.81 2.19 -13.17
C GLU A 123 2.17 3.39 -12.28
N ALA A 124 1.27 3.74 -11.37
CA ALA A 124 1.44 4.90 -10.50
C ALA A 124 2.40 4.58 -9.36
N ILE A 125 2.24 3.40 -8.75
CA ILE A 125 3.03 2.96 -7.60
C ILE A 125 2.95 1.45 -7.43
N ILE A 126 3.94 0.89 -6.73
CA ILE A 126 3.97 -0.50 -6.27
C ILE A 126 3.87 -0.53 -4.74
N ILE A 127 3.22 -1.55 -4.19
CA ILE A 127 3.13 -1.79 -2.76
C ILE A 127 3.59 -3.22 -2.49
N SER A 128 4.73 -3.41 -1.81
CA SER A 128 5.18 -4.75 -1.43
C SER A 128 4.25 -5.39 -0.41
N LEU A 129 4.12 -6.72 -0.45
CA LEU A 129 3.13 -7.48 0.32
C LEU A 129 3.69 -8.82 0.78
N GLY A 130 3.42 -9.21 2.02
CA GLY A 130 3.81 -10.52 2.56
C GLY A 130 3.89 -10.56 4.07
N TYR A 131 4.54 -11.60 4.59
CA TYR A 131 4.83 -11.74 6.01
C TYR A 131 6.20 -11.15 6.31
N GLY A 132 6.25 -10.07 7.06
CA GLY A 132 7.49 -9.43 7.46
C GLY A 132 8.29 -10.21 8.49
N GLU A 133 9.63 -10.13 8.43
CA GLU A 133 10.51 -10.63 9.49
C GLU A 133 10.26 -9.90 10.81
N LYS A 134 9.82 -8.65 10.72
CA LYS A 134 9.43 -7.77 11.83
C LYS A 134 8.17 -7.00 11.44
N GLN A 135 7.43 -6.51 12.45
CA GLN A 135 6.18 -5.78 12.21
C GLN A 135 6.40 -4.29 11.84
N GLY A 136 7.65 -3.89 11.64
CA GLY A 136 7.99 -2.50 11.44
C GLY A 136 8.11 -1.73 12.76
N VAL A 137 8.26 -0.42 12.63
CA VAL A 137 8.35 0.49 13.80
C VAL A 137 7.45 1.70 13.56
N GLU A 138 6.85 2.19 14.61
CA GLU A 138 6.07 3.41 14.59
C GLU A 138 6.97 4.59 14.16
N HIS A 139 6.48 5.40 13.24
CA HIS A 139 7.17 6.63 12.86
C HIS A 139 6.92 7.73 13.89
N LYS A 140 7.87 8.65 14.00
CA LYS A 140 7.73 9.82 14.87
C LYS A 140 6.95 10.90 14.12
N SER A 141 5.69 11.09 14.48
CA SER A 141 4.89 12.21 13.96
C SER A 141 5.32 13.53 14.58
N LYS A 142 5.19 14.60 13.80
CA LYS A 142 5.22 15.95 14.36
C LYS A 142 3.91 16.23 15.12
N PRO A 143 3.92 17.19 16.08
CA PRO A 143 2.68 17.65 16.70
C PRO A 143 1.66 18.14 15.68
N ALA A 144 0.37 17.92 15.95
CA ALA A 144 -0.72 18.26 15.02
C ALA A 144 -0.67 19.73 14.57
N GLU A 145 -0.29 20.64 15.44
CA GLU A 145 -0.19 22.09 15.20
C GLU A 145 0.91 22.46 14.18
N GLN A 146 1.86 21.56 13.95
CA GLN A 146 2.90 21.72 12.92
C GLN A 146 2.52 21.09 11.58
N LEU A 147 1.47 20.27 11.55
CA LEU A 147 1.03 19.53 10.37
C LEU A 147 -0.22 20.12 9.74
N ALA A 148 -1.10 20.71 10.55
CA ALA A 148 -2.37 21.22 10.11
C ALA A 148 -2.79 22.47 10.89
N VAL A 149 -3.57 23.34 10.24
CA VAL A 149 -4.23 24.47 10.91
C VAL A 149 -5.56 23.96 11.43
N ILE A 150 -5.65 23.73 12.74
CA ILE A 150 -6.86 23.25 13.40
C ILE A 150 -7.43 24.41 14.21
N SER A 151 -8.50 25.05 13.70
CA SER A 151 -9.24 26.07 14.43
C SER A 151 -10.16 25.43 15.48
N ALA A 152 -10.60 26.21 16.47
CA ALA A 152 -11.49 25.71 17.54
C ALA A 152 -12.84 25.21 17.03
N ASP A 153 -13.27 25.70 15.87
CA ASP A 153 -14.51 25.36 15.15
C ASP A 153 -14.28 24.34 14.01
N ALA A 154 -13.07 23.75 13.90
CA ALA A 154 -12.77 22.78 12.87
C ALA A 154 -13.71 21.57 12.97
N PRO A 155 -14.32 21.12 11.84
CA PRO A 155 -15.25 20.01 11.87
C PRO A 155 -14.57 18.71 12.32
N GLU A 156 -15.33 17.83 12.97
CA GLU A 156 -14.82 16.57 13.53
C GLU A 156 -14.15 15.68 12.46
N TRP A 157 -14.70 15.62 11.25
CA TRP A 157 -14.12 14.84 10.16
C TRP A 157 -12.71 15.32 9.79
N TYR A 158 -12.46 16.65 9.82
CA TYR A 158 -11.14 17.21 9.55
C TYR A 158 -10.14 16.84 10.64
N GLN A 159 -10.55 17.00 11.91
CA GLN A 159 -9.70 16.61 13.04
C GLN A 159 -9.38 15.11 13.04
N THR A 160 -10.37 14.27 12.68
CA THR A 160 -10.18 12.82 12.53
C THR A 160 -9.24 12.51 11.38
N GLY A 161 -9.36 13.19 10.24
CA GLY A 161 -8.46 13.04 9.10
C GLY A 161 -7.00 13.39 9.44
N VAL A 162 -6.76 14.48 10.18
CA VAL A 162 -5.41 14.83 10.66
C VAL A 162 -4.85 13.74 11.58
N LYS A 163 -5.65 13.24 12.52
CA LYS A 163 -5.23 12.15 13.42
C LYS A 163 -4.93 10.85 12.67
N ALA A 164 -5.68 10.55 11.61
CA ALA A 164 -5.46 9.36 10.78
C ALA A 164 -4.18 9.45 9.95
N ALA A 165 -3.75 10.67 9.57
CA ALA A 165 -2.54 10.90 8.80
C ALA A 165 -1.27 11.01 9.65
N MET A 166 -1.39 11.09 10.96
CA MET A 166 -0.28 11.15 11.93
C MET A 166 0.19 9.78 12.38
#